data_708282b16b68c79a14156b6014ce9f6f
#
_entry.id   708282b16b68c79a14156b6014ce9f6f
#
_cell.length_a   1.000
_cell.length_b   1.000
_cell.length_c   1.000
_cell.angle_alpha   90.00
_cell.angle_beta   90.00
_cell.angle_gamma   90.00
#
_symmetry.space_group_name_H-M   'P 1'
#
loop_
_entity.id
_entity.type
_entity.pdbx_description
1 polymer ?
#
loop_
_entity_poly.entity_id
_entity_poly.type
_entity_poly.pdbx_seq_one_letter_code
_entity_poly.pdbx_strand_id
1 'polypeptide(L)'
;MKITIFGSCRQVIGEEFIVSKIQEELTYPHYSKEIIQAIEFCKSISNIPENITRYIFRTGILKKKTLSSNDFLDDFNTTDLFIIEIASIICYKYKNYYAHHILESETNYTNDIQKYNLTDIEIEEDIIKIKNLLSPKKFIICSHIYTRTHGKRYELVQLLKKICLKYSIPFFDPIEELNGENLNLMLNLNELVLAHFTSMGNDIIKKNIQNLLIIYL
;
A
#
# COMPACT_ATOMS: atom_id res chain seq x y z
N MET A 1 -14.94 4.81 -13.08
CA MET A 1 -14.11 5.42 -12.03
C MET A 1 -12.72 4.80 -12.09
N LYS A 2 -11.69 5.63 -12.07
CA LYS A 2 -10.29 5.19 -12.11
C LYS A 2 -9.73 5.11 -10.68
N ILE A 3 -9.16 3.97 -10.32
CA ILE A 3 -8.63 3.71 -8.98
C ILE A 3 -7.12 3.44 -9.07
N THR A 4 -6.37 4.03 -8.15
CA THR A 4 -4.96 3.71 -7.93
C THR A 4 -4.79 3.08 -6.56
N ILE A 5 -4.16 1.91 -6.50
CA ILE A 5 -3.85 1.23 -5.25
C ILE A 5 -2.35 1.31 -4.99
N PHE A 6 -1.97 1.94 -3.89
CA PHE A 6 -0.65 1.79 -3.28
C PHE A 6 -0.75 0.74 -2.18
N GLY A 7 -0.49 -0.51 -2.52
CA GLY A 7 -0.68 -1.62 -1.60
C GLY A 7 -0.35 -2.98 -2.22
N SER A 8 -0.61 -4.05 -1.49
CA SER A 8 -0.29 -5.41 -1.91
C SER A 8 -1.31 -5.98 -2.92
N CYS A 9 -1.00 -7.17 -3.47
CA CYS A 9 -1.92 -7.93 -4.33
C CYS A 9 -3.21 -8.41 -3.62
N ARG A 10 -3.34 -8.13 -2.32
CA ARG A 10 -4.50 -8.48 -1.50
C ARG A 10 -5.62 -7.46 -1.58
N GLN A 11 -5.34 -6.29 -2.13
CA GLN A 11 -6.38 -5.30 -2.38
C GLN A 11 -7.13 -5.66 -3.66
N VAL A 12 -8.35 -6.16 -3.51
CA VAL A 12 -9.17 -6.66 -4.60
C VAL A 12 -10.29 -5.67 -4.86
N ILE A 13 -10.33 -5.13 -6.08
CA ILE A 13 -11.43 -4.27 -6.56
C ILE A 13 -12.20 -4.97 -7.68
N GLY A 14 -13.46 -4.57 -7.92
CA GLY A 14 -14.28 -5.13 -8.98
C GLY A 14 -13.78 -4.76 -10.39
N GLU A 15 -14.15 -5.58 -11.37
CA GLU A 15 -13.77 -5.40 -12.79
C GLU A 15 -14.40 -4.15 -13.43
N GLU A 16 -15.40 -3.57 -12.79
CA GLU A 16 -16.05 -2.33 -13.20
C GLU A 16 -15.19 -1.08 -12.99
N PHE A 17 -14.07 -1.20 -12.28
CA PHE A 17 -13.14 -0.10 -12.03
C PHE A 17 -11.95 -0.17 -12.99
N ILE A 18 -11.51 0.99 -13.42
CA ILE A 18 -10.30 1.12 -14.22
C ILE A 18 -9.10 1.19 -13.28
N VAL A 19 -8.22 0.20 -13.39
CA VAL A 19 -6.95 0.17 -12.65
C VAL A 19 -5.96 1.11 -13.32
N SER A 20 -5.25 1.91 -12.52
CA SER A 20 -4.25 2.83 -13.03
C SER A 20 -2.95 2.12 -13.43
N LYS A 21 -2.22 2.70 -14.40
CA LYS A 21 -0.87 2.27 -14.77
C LYS A 21 0.11 2.35 -13.60
N ILE A 22 -0.09 3.31 -12.69
CA ILE A 22 0.70 3.44 -11.47
C ILE A 22 0.71 2.13 -10.69
N GLN A 23 -0.47 1.49 -10.55
CA GLN A 23 -0.59 0.21 -9.82
C GLN A 23 0.17 -0.91 -10.52
N GLU A 24 0.24 -0.92 -11.85
CA GLU A 24 0.95 -1.96 -12.61
C GLU A 24 2.47 -1.82 -12.51
N GLU A 25 2.97 -0.59 -12.43
CA GLU A 25 4.40 -0.28 -12.55
C GLU A 25 5.06 0.04 -11.20
N LEU A 26 4.36 0.72 -10.28
CA LEU A 26 4.84 1.06 -8.93
C LEU A 26 4.16 0.16 -7.87
N THR A 27 4.18 -1.15 -8.14
CA THR A 27 3.45 -2.13 -7.34
C THR A 27 4.04 -2.36 -5.96
N TYR A 28 3.13 -2.58 -5.02
CA TYR A 28 3.33 -3.15 -3.70
C TYR A 28 4.21 -2.38 -2.72
N PRO A 29 4.09 -1.05 -2.59
CA PRO A 29 4.70 -0.39 -1.45
C PRO A 29 4.09 -0.94 -0.15
N HIS A 30 4.91 -1.16 0.87
CA HIS A 30 4.51 -1.88 2.08
C HIS A 30 4.39 -1.00 3.33
N TYR A 31 5.06 0.15 3.37
CA TYR A 31 5.11 1.02 4.53
C TYR A 31 4.94 2.49 4.12
N SER A 32 4.55 3.31 5.07
CA SER A 32 4.10 4.68 4.83
C SER A 32 5.11 5.55 4.08
N LYS A 33 6.41 5.47 4.42
CA LYS A 33 7.45 6.29 3.77
C LYS A 33 7.70 5.89 2.31
N GLU A 34 7.58 4.60 1.98
CA GLU A 34 7.67 4.12 0.60
C GLU A 34 6.46 4.62 -0.22
N ILE A 35 5.27 4.62 0.39
CA ILE A 35 4.05 5.15 -0.23
C ILE A 35 4.17 6.65 -0.49
N ILE A 36 4.64 7.42 0.48
CA ILE A 36 4.90 8.86 0.31
C ILE A 36 5.84 9.11 -0.87
N GLN A 37 6.96 8.39 -0.90
CA GLN A 37 7.95 8.51 -1.98
C GLN A 37 7.34 8.15 -3.34
N ALA A 38 6.50 7.12 -3.43
CA ALA A 38 5.80 6.74 -4.65
C ALA A 38 4.81 7.83 -5.10
N ILE A 39 4.04 8.42 -4.18
CA ILE A 39 3.13 9.52 -4.47
C ILE A 39 3.91 10.76 -4.97
N GLU A 40 4.98 11.14 -4.28
CA GLU A 40 5.83 12.28 -4.68
C GLU A 40 6.47 12.05 -6.06
N PHE A 41 6.85 10.81 -6.36
CA PHE A 41 7.38 10.42 -7.67
C PHE A 41 6.31 10.55 -8.76
N CYS A 42 5.11 10.02 -8.55
CA CYS A 42 4.00 10.11 -9.52
C CYS A 42 3.57 11.57 -9.78
N LYS A 43 3.72 12.45 -8.79
CA LYS A 43 3.43 13.88 -8.91
C LYS A 43 4.58 14.68 -9.56
N SER A 44 5.68 14.04 -9.90
CA SER A 44 6.92 14.67 -10.41
C SER A 44 7.47 15.78 -9.49
N ILE A 45 7.26 15.62 -8.16
CA ILE A 45 7.79 16.54 -7.14
C ILE A 45 8.97 15.96 -6.36
N SER A 46 9.32 14.70 -6.62
CA SER A 46 10.49 14.06 -6.02
C SER A 46 11.74 14.34 -6.84
N ASN A 47 12.90 14.43 -6.15
CA ASN A 47 14.21 14.55 -6.78
C ASN A 47 14.91 13.18 -6.89
N ILE A 48 14.17 12.13 -7.27
CA ILE A 48 14.73 10.78 -7.44
C ILE A 48 15.37 10.69 -8.82
N PRO A 49 16.69 10.49 -8.92
CA PRO A 49 17.34 10.25 -10.21
C PRO A 49 16.80 8.97 -10.86
N GLU A 50 16.55 8.99 -12.17
CA GLU A 50 15.96 7.86 -12.88
C GLU A 50 16.75 6.55 -12.69
N ASN A 51 18.09 6.63 -12.68
CA ASN A 51 18.95 5.46 -12.45
C ASN A 51 18.80 4.84 -11.05
N ILE A 52 18.26 5.57 -10.07
CA ILE A 52 17.98 5.05 -8.72
C ILE A 52 16.66 4.28 -8.69
N THR A 53 15.68 4.62 -9.54
CA THR A 53 14.34 4.00 -9.53
C THR A 53 14.38 2.49 -9.68
N ARG A 54 15.38 1.95 -10.41
CA ARG A 54 15.62 0.52 -10.58
C ARG A 54 16.01 -0.22 -9.30
N TYR A 55 16.36 0.48 -8.22
CA TYR A 55 16.78 -0.09 -6.93
C TYR A 55 15.79 0.15 -5.81
N ILE A 56 14.83 1.03 -6.00
CA ILE A 56 13.90 1.42 -4.92
C ILE A 56 12.46 0.96 -5.19
N PHE A 57 12.00 0.97 -6.43
CA PHE A 57 10.66 0.48 -6.77
C PHE A 57 10.69 -1.00 -7.15
N ARG A 58 9.71 -1.77 -6.68
CA ARG A 58 9.62 -3.22 -6.89
C ARG A 58 9.78 -3.60 -8.37
N THR A 59 9.05 -2.97 -9.27
CA THR A 59 9.13 -3.25 -10.71
C THR A 59 10.52 -2.93 -11.27
N GLY A 60 11.12 -1.83 -10.83
CA GLY A 60 12.50 -1.49 -11.19
C GLY A 60 13.48 -2.57 -10.77
N ILE A 61 13.35 -3.07 -9.52
CA ILE A 61 14.20 -4.13 -8.97
C ILE A 61 14.03 -5.44 -9.78
N LEU A 62 12.78 -5.90 -9.96
CA LEU A 62 12.49 -7.18 -10.60
C LEU A 62 12.78 -7.17 -12.11
N LYS A 63 12.42 -6.10 -12.82
CA LYS A 63 12.59 -6.00 -14.27
C LYS A 63 13.90 -5.34 -14.70
N LYS A 64 14.72 -4.90 -13.72
CA LYS A 64 16.00 -4.20 -13.93
C LYS A 64 15.86 -2.95 -14.84
N LYS A 65 14.69 -2.30 -14.80
CA LYS A 65 14.39 -1.11 -15.61
C LYS A 65 14.35 0.15 -14.78
N THR A 66 14.72 1.27 -15.39
CA THR A 66 14.48 2.60 -14.83
C THR A 66 13.04 3.04 -15.07
N LEU A 67 12.52 3.88 -14.18
CA LEU A 67 11.19 4.47 -14.29
C LEU A 67 11.33 5.99 -14.34
N SER A 68 10.54 6.64 -15.19
CA SER A 68 10.45 8.10 -15.25
C SER A 68 9.17 8.58 -14.57
N SER A 69 9.25 9.63 -13.76
CA SER A 69 8.07 10.20 -13.08
C SER A 69 7.05 10.75 -14.08
N ASN A 70 7.50 11.24 -15.22
CA ASN A 70 6.63 11.77 -16.27
C ASN A 70 5.65 10.72 -16.81
N ASP A 71 6.00 9.43 -16.74
CA ASP A 71 5.14 8.33 -17.20
C ASP A 71 3.89 8.15 -16.32
N PHE A 72 3.86 8.75 -15.13
CA PHE A 72 2.82 8.55 -14.12
C PHE A 72 1.99 9.79 -13.80
N LEU A 73 2.44 10.98 -14.20
CA LEU A 73 1.80 12.24 -13.81
C LEU A 73 0.35 12.35 -14.31
N ASP A 74 0.11 12.02 -15.57
CA ASP A 74 -1.24 12.06 -16.15
C ASP A 74 -2.14 11.01 -15.48
N ASP A 75 -1.61 9.81 -15.27
CA ASP A 75 -2.34 8.72 -14.61
C ASP A 75 -2.71 9.08 -13.17
N PHE A 76 -1.79 9.71 -12.43
CA PHE A 76 -2.05 10.26 -11.10
C PHE A 76 -3.13 11.35 -11.12
N ASN A 77 -3.05 12.27 -12.06
CA ASN A 77 -3.99 13.38 -12.17
C ASN A 77 -5.40 12.92 -12.54
N THR A 78 -5.53 11.87 -13.34
CA THR A 78 -6.81 11.31 -13.77
C THR A 78 -7.37 10.24 -12.83
N THR A 79 -6.65 9.88 -11.75
CA THR A 79 -7.15 9.00 -10.71
C THR A 79 -8.27 9.68 -9.90
N ASP A 80 -9.41 9.01 -9.75
CA ASP A 80 -10.57 9.48 -9.00
C ASP A 80 -10.43 9.17 -7.51
N LEU A 81 -9.87 7.99 -7.17
CA LEU A 81 -9.75 7.49 -5.81
C LEU A 81 -8.43 6.74 -5.61
N PHE A 82 -7.81 6.97 -4.46
CA PHE A 82 -6.65 6.22 -4.01
C PHE A 82 -7.00 5.25 -2.89
N ILE A 83 -6.50 4.02 -2.98
CA ILE A 83 -6.53 3.03 -1.90
C ILE A 83 -5.10 2.86 -1.40
N ILE A 84 -4.89 3.12 -0.12
CA ILE A 84 -3.57 3.12 0.52
C ILE A 84 -3.51 1.99 1.54
N GLU A 85 -2.73 0.96 1.27
CA GLU A 85 -2.52 -0.14 2.22
C GLU A 85 -1.16 0.02 2.92
N ILE A 86 -1.19 0.12 4.25
CA ILE A 86 0.02 0.11 5.08
C ILE A 86 0.13 -1.26 5.73
N ALA A 87 1.08 -2.07 5.24
CA ALA A 87 1.21 -3.48 5.60
C ALA A 87 2.31 -3.75 6.63
N SER A 88 3.24 -2.82 6.84
CA SER A 88 4.43 -3.03 7.65
C SER A 88 4.91 -1.75 8.34
N ILE A 89 5.49 -1.94 9.51
CA ILE A 89 6.27 -0.90 10.19
C ILE A 89 7.75 -0.95 9.81
N ILE A 90 8.20 -2.01 9.12
CA ILE A 90 9.60 -2.19 8.76
C ILE A 90 9.89 -1.35 7.52
N CYS A 91 10.84 -0.43 7.69
CA CYS A 91 11.30 0.49 6.68
C CYS A 91 12.65 0.05 6.13
N TYR A 92 12.82 0.18 4.83
CA TYR A 92 14.06 -0.12 4.11
C TYR A 92 14.56 1.14 3.44
N LYS A 93 15.85 1.43 3.57
CA LYS A 93 16.46 2.60 2.97
C LYS A 93 17.71 2.20 2.19
N TYR A 94 17.74 2.54 0.92
CA TYR A 94 18.89 2.38 0.05
C TYR A 94 19.45 3.76 -0.28
N LYS A 95 20.68 4.04 0.17
CA LYS A 95 21.23 5.40 0.14
C LYS A 95 20.28 6.38 0.88
N ASN A 96 19.76 7.36 0.18
CA ASN A 96 18.85 8.37 0.75
C ASN A 96 17.38 8.13 0.39
N TYR A 97 17.03 6.98 -0.24
CA TYR A 97 15.69 6.68 -0.76
C TYR A 97 15.07 5.49 -0.05
N TYR A 98 13.75 5.50 0.09
CA TYR A 98 13.01 4.36 0.60
C TYR A 98 12.90 3.30 -0.47
N ALA A 99 13.19 2.04 -0.12
CA ALA A 99 13.27 0.96 -1.07
C ALA A 99 12.27 -0.16 -0.73
N HIS A 100 11.76 -0.82 -1.74
CA HIS A 100 10.93 -2.00 -1.56
C HIS A 100 11.75 -3.12 -0.90
N HIS A 101 11.15 -3.83 0.06
CA HIS A 101 11.82 -4.87 0.87
C HIS A 101 12.46 -6.00 0.05
N ILE A 102 11.99 -6.24 -1.19
CA ILE A 102 12.56 -7.26 -2.08
C ILE A 102 14.02 -7.00 -2.42
N LEU A 103 14.49 -5.74 -2.28
CA LEU A 103 15.90 -5.41 -2.49
C LEU A 103 16.81 -6.14 -1.49
N GLU A 104 16.32 -6.47 -0.30
CA GLU A 104 17.06 -7.23 0.72
C GLU A 104 17.44 -8.64 0.23
N SER A 105 16.64 -9.23 -0.67
CA SER A 105 16.95 -10.53 -1.27
C SER A 105 17.93 -10.47 -2.44
N GLU A 106 18.25 -9.29 -2.93
CA GLU A 106 19.24 -9.08 -4.01
C GLU A 106 20.64 -9.03 -3.39
N THR A 107 21.40 -10.08 -3.53
CA THR A 107 22.70 -10.34 -2.87
C THR A 107 23.77 -9.24 -3.05
N ASN A 108 23.66 -8.44 -4.11
CA ASN A 108 24.65 -7.40 -4.43
C ASN A 108 24.45 -6.08 -3.67
N TYR A 109 23.33 -5.91 -2.94
CA TYR A 109 22.94 -4.63 -2.33
C TYR A 109 22.69 -4.72 -0.83
N THR A 110 22.86 -5.88 -0.21
CA THR A 110 22.55 -6.11 1.22
C THR A 110 23.31 -5.19 2.16
N ASN A 111 24.56 -4.85 1.84
CA ASN A 111 25.40 -3.98 2.67
C ASN A 111 25.01 -2.49 2.60
N ASP A 112 24.27 -2.08 1.57
CA ASP A 112 23.87 -0.68 1.36
C ASP A 112 22.46 -0.39 1.87
N ILE A 113 21.77 -1.42 2.42
CA ILE A 113 20.40 -1.30 2.89
C ILE A 113 20.38 -1.09 4.40
N GLN A 114 19.79 0.02 4.81
CA GLN A 114 19.43 0.26 6.21
C GLN A 114 18.01 -0.24 6.47
N LYS A 115 17.81 -0.94 7.59
CA LYS A 115 16.52 -1.48 8.00
C LYS A 115 16.20 -1.04 9.42
N TYR A 116 15.01 -0.48 9.64
CA TYR A 116 14.54 -0.05 10.95
C TYR A 116 13.02 -0.11 11.05
N ASN A 117 12.49 -0.03 12.27
CA ASN A 117 11.06 0.04 12.50
C ASN A 117 10.62 1.50 12.62
N LEU A 118 9.54 1.84 11.94
CA LEU A 118 8.86 3.11 12.15
C LEU A 118 8.19 3.11 13.53
N THR A 119 8.24 4.25 14.18
CA THR A 119 7.50 4.53 15.42
C THR A 119 6.05 4.90 15.12
N ASP A 120 5.18 4.81 16.12
CA ASP A 120 3.78 5.21 16.02
C ASP A 120 3.63 6.68 15.59
N ILE A 121 4.52 7.54 16.11
CA ILE A 121 4.55 8.98 15.77
C ILE A 121 4.90 9.18 14.30
N GLU A 122 5.94 8.48 13.80
CA GLU A 122 6.33 8.58 12.39
C GLU A 122 5.22 8.11 11.46
N ILE A 123 4.50 7.03 11.82
CA ILE A 123 3.37 6.52 11.03
C ILE A 123 2.23 7.55 11.01
N GLU A 124 1.92 8.17 12.14
CA GLU A 124 0.90 9.21 12.22
C GLU A 124 1.26 10.43 11.35
N GLU A 125 2.50 10.93 11.45
CA GLU A 125 3.00 12.04 10.63
C GLU A 125 2.97 11.69 9.13
N ASP A 126 3.36 10.46 8.77
CA ASP A 126 3.33 9.96 7.40
C ASP A 126 1.91 9.92 6.84
N ILE A 127 0.91 9.49 7.64
CA ILE A 127 -0.50 9.47 7.22
C ILE A 127 -1.02 10.89 6.97
N ILE A 128 -0.66 11.85 7.84
CA ILE A 128 -1.00 13.26 7.63
C ILE A 128 -0.35 13.78 6.33
N LYS A 129 0.92 13.43 6.09
CA LYS A 129 1.62 13.79 4.87
C LYS A 129 0.96 13.18 3.62
N ILE A 130 0.55 11.90 3.66
CA ILE A 130 -0.21 11.24 2.58
C ILE A 130 -1.50 12.01 2.32
N LYS A 131 -2.28 12.34 3.37
CA LYS A 131 -3.52 13.13 3.26
C LYS A 131 -3.26 14.46 2.54
N ASN A 132 -2.22 15.18 2.92
CA ASN A 132 -1.88 16.47 2.31
C ASN A 132 -1.43 16.31 0.85
N LEU A 133 -0.63 15.29 0.54
CA LEU A 133 -0.15 15.01 -0.81
C LEU A 133 -1.28 14.62 -1.76
N LEU A 134 -2.29 13.91 -1.27
CA LEU A 134 -3.44 13.48 -2.08
C LEU A 134 -4.53 14.55 -2.18
N SER A 135 -4.59 15.53 -1.28
CA SER A 135 -5.60 16.58 -1.31
C SER A 135 -5.59 17.33 -2.66
N PRO A 136 -6.77 17.64 -3.26
CA PRO A 136 -8.15 17.39 -2.82
C PRO A 136 -8.74 16.03 -3.24
N LYS A 137 -7.93 15.08 -3.70
CA LYS A 137 -8.39 13.77 -4.18
C LYS A 137 -8.90 12.90 -3.03
N LYS A 138 -9.86 12.04 -3.33
CA LYS A 138 -10.40 11.08 -2.36
C LYS A 138 -9.39 9.94 -2.14
N PHE A 139 -9.30 9.46 -0.91
CA PHE A 139 -8.51 8.27 -0.59
C PHE A 139 -9.07 7.53 0.62
N ILE A 140 -8.73 6.25 0.71
CA ILE A 140 -9.08 5.34 1.82
C ILE A 140 -7.77 4.72 2.31
N ILE A 141 -7.63 4.54 3.63
CA ILE A 141 -6.57 3.70 4.18
C ILE A 141 -7.13 2.31 4.43
N CYS A 142 -6.38 1.29 4.00
CA CYS A 142 -6.69 -0.11 4.22
C CYS A 142 -5.65 -0.75 5.13
N SER A 143 -6.10 -1.66 5.98
CA SER A 143 -5.18 -2.56 6.69
C SER A 143 -4.75 -3.72 5.82
N HIS A 144 -3.64 -4.35 6.20
CA HIS A 144 -3.22 -5.63 5.65
C HIS A 144 -3.90 -6.79 6.39
N ILE A 145 -3.99 -7.97 5.73
CA ILE A 145 -4.51 -9.18 6.36
C ILE A 145 -3.71 -9.53 7.62
N TYR A 146 -4.40 -9.81 8.70
CA TYR A 146 -3.85 -10.37 9.93
C TYR A 146 -4.68 -11.58 10.38
N THR A 147 -4.00 -12.58 10.93
CA THR A 147 -4.64 -13.85 11.34
C THR A 147 -4.59 -14.06 12.86
N ARG A 148 -3.99 -13.12 13.59
CA ARG A 148 -3.84 -13.16 15.05
C ARG A 148 -4.23 -11.83 15.66
N THR A 149 -4.84 -11.87 16.84
CA THR A 149 -5.22 -10.69 17.63
C THR A 149 -4.09 -10.18 18.53
N HIS A 150 -2.85 -10.41 18.14
CA HIS A 150 -1.64 -9.95 18.83
C HIS A 150 -0.47 -9.86 17.86
N GLY A 151 0.57 -9.14 18.28
CA GLY A 151 1.81 -8.95 17.53
C GLY A 151 1.78 -7.73 16.58
N LYS A 152 2.95 -7.39 16.04
CA LYS A 152 3.22 -6.12 15.35
C LYS A 152 2.21 -5.76 14.25
N ARG A 153 1.71 -6.74 13.50
CA ARG A 153 0.74 -6.48 12.43
C ARG A 153 -0.63 -6.07 12.99
N TYR A 154 -1.11 -6.79 14.02
CA TYR A 154 -2.36 -6.43 14.69
C TYR A 154 -2.24 -5.07 15.38
N GLU A 155 -1.13 -4.80 16.06
CA GLU A 155 -0.84 -3.51 16.70
C GLU A 155 -0.84 -2.37 15.67
N LEU A 156 -0.22 -2.58 14.50
CA LEU A 156 -0.27 -1.62 13.40
C LEU A 156 -1.72 -1.34 12.94
N VAL A 157 -2.55 -2.37 12.79
CA VAL A 157 -3.96 -2.19 12.39
C VAL A 157 -4.72 -1.35 13.42
N GLN A 158 -4.53 -1.62 14.73
CA GLN A 158 -5.16 -0.83 15.79
C GLN A 158 -4.67 0.62 15.79
N LEU A 159 -3.39 0.85 15.54
CA LEU A 159 -2.82 2.19 15.37
C LEU A 159 -3.44 2.92 14.18
N LEU A 160 -3.52 2.27 13.01
CA LEU A 160 -4.12 2.84 11.80
C LEU A 160 -5.58 3.24 12.02
N LYS A 161 -6.38 2.39 12.67
CA LYS A 161 -7.78 2.70 13.04
C LYS A 161 -7.86 3.95 13.89
N LYS A 162 -7.04 4.04 14.94
CA LYS A 162 -6.99 5.19 15.84
C LYS A 162 -6.63 6.48 15.10
N ILE A 163 -5.62 6.44 14.24
CA ILE A 163 -5.20 7.60 13.45
C ILE A 163 -6.30 8.01 12.47
N CYS A 164 -6.86 7.05 11.72
CA CYS A 164 -7.91 7.33 10.75
C CYS A 164 -9.16 7.95 11.41
N LEU A 165 -9.56 7.44 12.55
CA LEU A 165 -10.64 8.04 13.35
C LEU A 165 -10.32 9.47 13.78
N LYS A 166 -9.12 9.72 14.29
CA LYS A 166 -8.66 11.04 14.75
C LYS A 166 -8.70 12.10 13.66
N TYR A 167 -8.33 11.71 12.41
CA TYR A 167 -8.21 12.64 11.28
C TYR A 167 -9.36 12.55 10.28
N SER A 168 -10.45 11.83 10.65
CA SER A 168 -11.62 11.61 9.77
C SER A 168 -11.22 11.09 8.40
N ILE A 169 -10.34 10.08 8.36
CA ILE A 169 -9.91 9.38 7.15
C ILE A 169 -10.71 8.08 7.06
N PRO A 170 -11.33 7.76 5.92
CA PRO A 170 -11.97 6.46 5.71
C PRO A 170 -10.98 5.31 5.92
N PHE A 171 -11.39 4.30 6.69
CA PHE A 171 -10.57 3.14 6.99
C PHE A 171 -11.31 1.86 6.62
N PHE A 172 -10.62 0.93 5.96
CA PHE A 172 -11.12 -0.38 5.58
C PHE A 172 -10.25 -1.48 6.18
N ASP A 173 -10.87 -2.34 6.99
CA ASP A 173 -10.20 -3.51 7.56
C ASP A 173 -10.79 -4.79 6.94
N PRO A 174 -10.08 -5.43 6.00
CA PRO A 174 -10.62 -6.59 5.32
C PRO A 174 -10.91 -7.78 6.25
N ILE A 175 -10.25 -7.87 7.40
CA ILE A 175 -10.53 -8.95 8.37
C ILE A 175 -11.81 -8.67 9.15
N GLU A 176 -12.09 -7.43 9.51
CA GLU A 176 -13.37 -7.06 10.14
C GLU A 176 -14.55 -7.23 9.19
N GLU A 177 -14.35 -6.96 7.89
CA GLU A 177 -15.37 -7.17 6.87
C GLU A 177 -15.75 -8.66 6.68
N LEU A 178 -14.84 -9.56 7.05
CA LEU A 178 -15.10 -11.01 7.10
C LEU A 178 -15.66 -11.45 8.47
N ASN A 179 -15.96 -10.51 9.36
CA ASN A 179 -16.42 -10.79 10.72
C ASN A 179 -17.74 -11.60 10.69
N GLY A 180 -17.78 -12.69 11.45
CA GLY A 180 -18.91 -13.63 11.45
C GLY A 180 -18.78 -14.78 10.46
N GLU A 181 -17.86 -14.71 9.51
CA GLU A 181 -17.54 -15.79 8.60
C GLU A 181 -16.45 -16.70 9.17
N ASN A 182 -16.43 -17.94 8.70
CA ASN A 182 -15.33 -18.85 9.05
C ASN A 182 -14.05 -18.45 8.33
N LEU A 183 -13.14 -17.80 9.02
CA LEU A 183 -11.86 -17.31 8.44
C LEU A 183 -11.05 -18.42 7.75
N ASN A 184 -11.16 -19.68 8.18
CA ASN A 184 -10.49 -20.81 7.52
C ASN A 184 -11.03 -21.08 6.10
N LEU A 185 -12.28 -20.67 5.81
CA LEU A 185 -12.86 -20.75 4.47
C LEU A 185 -12.54 -19.51 3.63
N MET A 186 -12.30 -18.37 4.28
CA MET A 186 -12.07 -17.08 3.63
C MET A 186 -10.61 -16.80 3.33
N LEU A 187 -9.69 -17.42 4.08
CA LEU A 187 -8.25 -17.21 3.96
C LEU A 187 -7.54 -18.53 3.65
N ASN A 188 -6.59 -18.49 2.74
CA ASN A 188 -5.66 -19.57 2.50
C ASN A 188 -4.55 -19.53 3.58
N LEU A 189 -4.78 -20.20 4.70
CA LEU A 189 -3.88 -20.22 5.85
C LEU A 189 -2.69 -21.18 5.69
N ASN A 190 -2.68 -22.01 4.64
CA ASN A 190 -1.61 -22.97 4.36
C ASN A 190 -0.36 -22.33 3.75
N GLU A 191 -0.42 -21.06 3.40
CA GLU A 191 0.74 -20.32 2.93
C GLU A 191 1.68 -19.99 4.09
N LEU A 192 2.93 -20.45 3.98
CA LEU A 192 3.93 -20.40 5.05
C LEU A 192 4.26 -19.01 5.59
N VAL A 193 3.98 -17.95 4.84
CA VAL A 193 4.43 -16.59 5.19
C VAL A 193 3.30 -15.57 5.23
N LEU A 194 2.35 -15.62 4.30
CA LEU A 194 1.32 -14.59 4.15
C LEU A 194 0.01 -15.21 3.67
N ALA A 195 -1.06 -15.09 4.46
CA ALA A 195 -2.39 -15.51 4.03
C ALA A 195 -2.86 -14.68 2.80
N HIS A 196 -3.53 -15.35 1.88
CA HIS A 196 -4.32 -14.72 0.81
C HIS A 196 -5.79 -15.03 1.01
N PHE A 197 -6.67 -14.23 0.42
CA PHE A 197 -8.09 -14.57 0.36
C PHE A 197 -8.30 -15.79 -0.55
N THR A 198 -9.24 -16.65 -0.18
CA THR A 198 -9.83 -17.62 -1.10
C THR A 198 -10.73 -16.88 -2.10
N SER A 199 -11.22 -17.56 -3.13
CA SER A 199 -12.20 -16.97 -4.05
C SER A 199 -13.40 -16.37 -3.31
N MET A 200 -13.96 -17.13 -2.36
CA MET A 200 -15.09 -16.68 -1.53
C MET A 200 -14.74 -15.44 -0.70
N GLY A 201 -13.59 -15.43 -0.05
CA GLY A 201 -13.12 -14.24 0.69
C GLY A 201 -12.95 -13.02 -0.22
N ASN A 202 -12.37 -13.21 -1.41
CA ASN A 202 -12.24 -12.15 -2.40
C ASN A 202 -13.60 -11.55 -2.81
N ASP A 203 -14.61 -12.38 -3.04
CA ASP A 203 -15.94 -11.92 -3.45
C ASP A 203 -16.59 -11.05 -2.37
N ILE A 204 -16.47 -11.45 -1.10
CA ILE A 204 -16.97 -10.66 0.03
C ILE A 204 -16.22 -9.33 0.12
N ILE A 205 -14.88 -9.34 0.07
CA ILE A 205 -14.08 -8.13 0.15
C ILE A 205 -14.37 -7.19 -1.01
N LYS A 206 -14.47 -7.70 -2.25
CA LYS A 206 -14.89 -6.91 -3.42
C LYS A 206 -16.20 -6.18 -3.16
N LYS A 207 -17.23 -6.92 -2.74
CA LYS A 207 -18.55 -6.37 -2.46
C LYS A 207 -18.51 -5.29 -1.38
N ASN A 208 -17.78 -5.52 -0.30
CA ASN A 208 -17.73 -4.59 0.82
C ASN A 208 -16.94 -3.32 0.48
N ILE A 209 -15.83 -3.46 -0.27
CA ILE A 209 -15.11 -2.29 -0.77
C ILE A 209 -15.95 -1.47 -1.76
N GLN A 210 -16.71 -2.12 -2.64
CA GLN A 210 -17.65 -1.46 -3.55
C GLN A 210 -18.72 -0.65 -2.79
N ASN A 211 -19.31 -1.23 -1.76
CA ASN A 211 -20.30 -0.55 -0.91
C ASN A 211 -19.67 0.67 -0.23
N LEU A 212 -18.45 0.53 0.28
CA LEU A 212 -17.70 1.64 0.88
C LEU A 212 -17.46 2.75 -0.16
N LEU A 213 -17.05 2.40 -1.38
CA LEU A 213 -16.80 3.35 -2.46
C LEU A 213 -18.05 4.13 -2.84
N ILE A 214 -19.22 3.50 -2.88
CA ILE A 214 -20.52 4.16 -3.16
C ILE A 214 -20.84 5.22 -2.10
N ILE A 215 -20.53 4.95 -0.83
CA ILE A 215 -20.79 5.88 0.28
C ILE A 215 -19.89 7.12 0.21
N TYR A 216 -18.67 6.97 -0.31
CA TYR A 216 -17.67 8.04 -0.37
C TYR A 216 -17.61 8.78 -1.72
N LEU A 217 -18.37 8.34 -2.72
CA LEU A 217 -18.54 9.02 -4.01
C LEU A 217 -19.61 10.10 -3.95
#